data_3fe5a917798d6e35c02387cc5926a770
#
_entry.id   3fe5a917798d6e35c02387cc5926a770
#
_cell.length_a   1.000
_cell.length_b   1.000
_cell.length_c   1.000
_cell.angle_alpha   90.00
_cell.angle_beta   90.00
_cell.angle_gamma   90.00
#
_symmetry.space_group_name_H-M   'P 1'
#
loop_
_entity.id
_entity.type
_entity.pdbx_description
1 polymer ?
#
loop_
_entity_poly.entity_id
_entity_poly.type
_entity_poly.pdbx_seq_one_letter_code
_entity_poly.pdbx_strand_id
1 'polypeptide(L)'
;MRLRYLILSIIATFVAANSSAANRADAHSVHPDSLVQYARQYIGTPYGYGQSSGKRFDCSGFTSYIFGHYGCKLARSSRDQYLEGDSVDRGSWVVGDLVFFSGRSGGQTQVGHVGIVVSVDEQRGDFEFIHASSSRGVIISRSTERYYAARYIGARRMLPPFGVPNIEPSERPLTTHEKIFGRLEFHPIPDLIQPHQFPIEKPRKRRRK
;
A
#
# COMPACT_ATOMS: atom_id res chain seq x y z
N MET A 1 55.92 20.28 10.74
CA MET A 1 54.94 20.59 9.65
C MET A 1 54.28 19.37 9.04
N ARG A 2 54.93 18.21 8.87
CA ARG A 2 54.33 17.02 8.18
C ARG A 2 53.23 16.32 8.95
N LEU A 3 53.19 16.37 10.29
CA LEU A 3 52.18 15.68 11.11
C LEU A 3 50.78 16.34 11.06
N ARG A 4 50.70 17.64 10.88
CA ARG A 4 49.42 18.38 10.79
C ARG A 4 48.63 18.07 9.52
N TYR A 5 49.31 17.81 8.40
CA TYR A 5 48.67 17.44 7.13
C TYR A 5 48.12 16.01 7.13
N LEU A 6 48.72 15.10 7.88
CA LEU A 6 48.27 13.72 8.00
C LEU A 6 46.95 13.62 8.78
N ILE A 7 46.80 14.41 9.85
CA ILE A 7 45.54 14.44 10.65
C ILE A 7 44.39 15.08 9.84
N LEU A 8 44.64 16.15 9.08
CA LEU A 8 43.65 16.76 8.23
C LEU A 8 43.16 15.84 7.10
N SER A 9 44.06 15.03 6.54
CA SER A 9 43.72 14.05 5.49
C SER A 9 42.81 12.92 6.02
N ILE A 10 43.06 12.44 7.25
CA ILE A 10 42.28 11.37 7.86
C ILE A 10 40.87 11.86 8.23
N ILE A 11 40.75 13.09 8.71
CA ILE A 11 39.40 13.70 9.04
C ILE A 11 38.60 13.91 7.76
N ALA A 12 39.20 14.37 6.67
CA ALA A 12 38.50 14.58 5.40
C ALA A 12 37.99 13.26 4.79
N THR A 13 38.71 12.15 4.90
CA THR A 13 38.30 10.84 4.41
C THR A 13 37.16 10.24 5.27
N PHE A 14 37.17 10.49 6.59
CA PHE A 14 36.10 9.98 7.49
C PHE A 14 34.77 10.71 7.31
N VAL A 15 34.78 12.02 7.03
CA VAL A 15 33.57 12.80 6.74
C VAL A 15 32.94 12.42 5.40
N ALA A 16 33.76 12.15 4.37
CA ALA A 16 33.24 11.72 3.06
C ALA A 16 32.58 10.32 3.09
N ALA A 17 33.08 9.41 3.92
CA ALA A 17 32.53 8.05 4.05
C ALA A 17 31.16 8.05 4.74
N ASN A 18 30.91 8.96 5.70
CA ASN A 18 29.62 9.05 6.40
C ASN A 18 28.52 9.72 5.55
N SER A 19 28.87 10.59 4.61
CA SER A 19 27.90 11.22 3.72
C SER A 19 27.29 10.25 2.69
N SER A 20 28.05 9.21 2.30
CA SER A 20 27.58 8.19 1.34
C SER A 20 26.65 7.14 1.98
N ALA A 21 26.74 6.91 3.29
CA ALA A 21 25.90 5.97 4.00
C ALA A 21 24.50 6.57 4.29
N ALA A 22 24.45 7.85 4.65
CA ALA A 22 23.17 8.54 4.91
C ALA A 22 22.27 8.63 3.67
N ASN A 23 22.84 8.84 2.48
CA ASN A 23 22.07 8.92 1.22
C ASN A 23 21.56 7.56 0.69
N ARG A 24 22.04 6.43 1.22
CA ARG A 24 21.53 5.09 0.81
C ARG A 24 20.36 4.59 1.64
N ALA A 25 20.16 5.14 2.84
CA ALA A 25 19.07 4.71 3.72
C ALA A 25 17.69 5.24 3.28
N ASP A 26 17.62 6.35 2.52
CA ASP A 26 16.37 7.02 2.18
C ASP A 26 15.71 6.52 0.88
N ALA A 27 16.35 5.64 0.12
CA ALA A 27 15.94 5.31 -1.24
C ALA A 27 14.84 4.24 -1.34
N HIS A 28 14.39 3.60 -0.24
CA HIS A 28 13.52 2.42 -0.34
C HIS A 28 12.36 2.34 0.66
N SER A 29 12.09 3.36 1.47
CA SER A 29 10.91 3.35 2.34
C SER A 29 9.75 4.12 1.71
N VAL A 30 8.75 3.39 1.24
CA VAL A 30 7.47 4.00 0.82
C VAL A 30 6.82 4.63 2.04
N HIS A 31 6.69 5.96 2.04
CA HIS A 31 5.96 6.64 3.11
C HIS A 31 4.46 6.32 2.97
N PRO A 32 3.79 5.80 4.01
CA PRO A 32 2.37 5.45 3.95
C PRO A 32 1.47 6.60 3.48
N ASP A 33 1.79 7.84 3.89
CA ASP A 33 1.04 9.03 3.46
C ASP A 33 1.15 9.28 1.96
N SER A 34 2.32 9.02 1.34
CA SER A 34 2.50 9.15 -0.11
C SER A 34 1.63 8.13 -0.86
N LEU A 35 1.57 6.89 -0.37
CA LEU A 35 0.70 5.85 -0.91
C LEU A 35 -0.77 6.25 -0.82
N VAL A 36 -1.21 6.76 0.33
CA VAL A 36 -2.59 7.22 0.53
C VAL A 36 -2.90 8.45 -0.33
N GLN A 37 -1.99 9.40 -0.44
CA GLN A 37 -2.15 10.58 -1.30
C GLN A 37 -2.30 10.17 -2.77
N TYR A 38 -1.51 9.21 -3.24
CA TYR A 38 -1.65 8.64 -4.57
C TYR A 38 -2.99 7.94 -4.75
N ALA A 39 -3.41 7.12 -3.79
CA ALA A 39 -4.70 6.44 -3.83
C ALA A 39 -5.89 7.41 -3.90
N ARG A 40 -5.82 8.54 -3.20
CA ARG A 40 -6.86 9.58 -3.19
C ARG A 40 -7.10 10.23 -4.57
N GLN A 41 -6.12 10.23 -5.47
CA GLN A 41 -6.26 10.77 -6.83
C GLN A 41 -7.28 9.98 -7.66
N TYR A 42 -7.60 8.76 -7.27
CA TYR A 42 -8.54 7.87 -7.95
C TYR A 42 -9.97 7.92 -7.39
N ILE A 43 -10.25 8.77 -6.39
CA ILE A 43 -11.60 8.93 -5.85
C ILE A 43 -12.57 9.30 -6.98
N GLY A 44 -13.72 8.60 -7.04
CA GLY A 44 -14.71 8.73 -8.10
C GLY A 44 -14.47 7.84 -9.32
N THR A 45 -13.33 7.16 -9.44
CA THR A 45 -13.09 6.20 -10.52
C THR A 45 -14.14 5.08 -10.48
N PRO A 46 -14.82 4.77 -11.59
CA PRO A 46 -15.88 3.77 -11.61
C PRO A 46 -15.40 2.36 -11.27
N TYR A 47 -16.29 1.58 -10.64
CA TYR A 47 -16.04 0.15 -10.41
C TYR A 47 -16.12 -0.64 -11.73
N GLY A 48 -15.26 -1.65 -11.86
CA GLY A 48 -15.30 -2.63 -12.93
C GLY A 48 -14.76 -3.98 -12.44
N TYR A 49 -15.62 -5.01 -12.47
CA TYR A 49 -15.22 -6.36 -12.06
C TYR A 49 -14.04 -6.86 -12.91
N GLY A 50 -13.01 -7.42 -12.28
CA GLY A 50 -11.80 -7.89 -12.95
C GLY A 50 -10.88 -6.79 -13.48
N GLN A 51 -11.14 -5.50 -13.17
CA GLN A 51 -10.38 -4.37 -13.70
C GLN A 51 -9.35 -3.82 -12.72
N SER A 52 -8.18 -3.43 -13.28
CA SER A 52 -7.06 -2.79 -12.55
C SER A 52 -6.33 -1.77 -13.44
N SER A 53 -7.06 -1.06 -14.29
CA SER A 53 -6.49 -0.29 -15.43
C SER A 53 -6.31 1.20 -15.18
N GLY A 54 -6.48 1.71 -13.96
CA GLY A 54 -6.52 3.15 -13.67
C GLY A 54 -7.81 3.85 -14.11
N LYS A 55 -8.53 3.31 -15.09
CA LYS A 55 -9.82 3.83 -15.58
C LYS A 55 -11.02 3.19 -14.87
N ARG A 56 -10.86 1.98 -14.40
CA ARG A 56 -11.82 1.19 -13.63
C ARG A 56 -11.09 0.24 -12.71
N PHE A 57 -11.68 -0.03 -11.56
CA PHE A 57 -11.13 -0.94 -10.57
C PHE A 57 -12.19 -1.85 -9.98
N ASP A 58 -11.84 -3.12 -9.73
CA ASP A 58 -12.44 -3.85 -8.62
C ASP A 58 -11.62 -3.61 -7.33
N CYS A 59 -12.05 -4.16 -6.19
CA CYS A 59 -11.42 -3.85 -4.90
C CYS A 59 -9.94 -4.24 -4.84
N SER A 60 -9.60 -5.47 -5.23
CA SER A 60 -8.22 -5.95 -5.23
C SER A 60 -7.39 -5.42 -6.39
N GLY A 61 -8.02 -5.10 -7.51
CA GLY A 61 -7.36 -4.41 -8.62
C GLY A 61 -6.94 -2.98 -8.26
N PHE A 62 -7.75 -2.30 -7.44
CA PHE A 62 -7.40 -0.99 -6.90
C PHE A 62 -6.18 -1.08 -5.98
N THR A 63 -6.19 -1.97 -4.98
CA THR A 63 -5.06 -2.13 -4.06
C THR A 63 -3.79 -2.55 -4.79
N SER A 64 -3.86 -3.54 -5.70
CA SER A 64 -2.71 -3.96 -6.52
C SER A 64 -2.15 -2.83 -7.38
N TYR A 65 -3.01 -1.99 -7.94
CA TYR A 65 -2.59 -0.84 -8.75
C TYR A 65 -1.84 0.20 -7.93
N ILE A 66 -2.37 0.56 -6.75
CA ILE A 66 -1.77 1.55 -5.86
C ILE A 66 -0.43 1.05 -5.31
N PHE A 67 -0.38 -0.16 -4.78
CA PHE A 67 0.85 -0.74 -4.25
C PHE A 67 1.88 -1.01 -5.35
N GLY A 68 1.43 -1.43 -6.53
CA GLY A 68 2.27 -1.64 -7.71
C GLY A 68 3.01 -0.38 -8.16
N HIS A 69 2.41 0.81 -8.01
CA HIS A 69 3.08 2.09 -8.27
C HIS A 69 4.35 2.28 -7.43
N TYR A 70 4.38 1.71 -6.24
CA TYR A 70 5.53 1.75 -5.33
C TYR A 70 6.38 0.46 -5.37
N GLY A 71 6.23 -0.36 -6.41
CA GLY A 71 7.02 -1.58 -6.59
C GLY A 71 6.55 -2.78 -5.77
N CYS A 72 5.52 -2.63 -4.92
CA CYS A 72 4.96 -3.74 -4.15
C CYS A 72 3.91 -4.49 -4.99
N LYS A 73 4.25 -5.69 -5.45
CA LYS A 73 3.32 -6.55 -6.21
C LYS A 73 2.41 -7.29 -5.24
N LEU A 74 1.11 -7.06 -5.36
CA LEU A 74 0.08 -7.81 -4.64
C LEU A 74 -0.59 -8.82 -5.56
N ALA A 75 -1.08 -9.92 -4.98
CA ALA A 75 -1.90 -10.89 -5.68
C ALA A 75 -3.15 -10.25 -6.28
N ARG A 76 -3.70 -10.88 -7.34
CA ARG A 76 -4.83 -10.31 -8.07
C ARG A 76 -6.15 -10.36 -7.29
N SER A 77 -6.37 -11.33 -6.45
CA SER A 77 -7.61 -11.46 -5.69
C SER A 77 -7.47 -10.99 -4.25
N SER A 78 -8.56 -10.46 -3.66
CA SER A 78 -8.57 -10.05 -2.26
C SER A 78 -8.33 -11.22 -1.29
N ARG A 79 -8.67 -12.45 -1.68
CA ARG A 79 -8.42 -13.65 -0.88
C ARG A 79 -6.92 -13.94 -0.79
N ASP A 80 -6.24 -13.87 -1.93
CA ASP A 80 -4.81 -14.13 -1.99
C ASP A 80 -4.02 -13.00 -1.31
N GLN A 81 -4.43 -11.73 -1.51
CA GLN A 81 -3.86 -10.59 -0.77
C GLN A 81 -3.97 -10.75 0.75
N TYR A 82 -5.04 -11.38 1.24
CA TYR A 82 -5.19 -11.65 2.68
C TYR A 82 -4.16 -12.65 3.22
N LEU A 83 -3.54 -13.43 2.36
CA LEU A 83 -2.49 -14.40 2.72
C LEU A 83 -1.09 -13.77 2.69
N GLU A 84 -0.96 -12.54 2.20
CA GLU A 84 0.31 -11.81 2.06
C GLU A 84 0.55 -10.87 3.24
N GLY A 85 1.83 -10.48 3.44
CA GLY A 85 2.26 -9.53 4.45
C GLY A 85 2.08 -10.00 5.89
N ASP A 86 2.30 -9.07 6.82
CA ASP A 86 2.23 -9.32 8.25
C ASP A 86 0.80 -9.17 8.78
N SER A 87 0.37 -10.06 9.65
CA SER A 87 -0.94 -9.95 10.31
C SER A 87 -0.96 -8.74 11.25
N VAL A 88 -2.04 -7.96 11.18
CA VAL A 88 -2.26 -6.79 12.05
C VAL A 88 -3.38 -7.09 13.02
N ASP A 89 -3.09 -6.99 14.32
CA ASP A 89 -4.09 -7.17 15.37
C ASP A 89 -5.16 -6.08 15.32
N ARG A 90 -6.36 -6.43 15.77
CA ARG A 90 -7.46 -5.46 15.86
C ARG A 90 -7.09 -4.33 16.84
N GLY A 91 -7.15 -3.09 16.37
CA GLY A 91 -6.74 -1.90 17.14
C GLY A 91 -5.31 -1.44 16.85
N SER A 92 -4.48 -2.25 16.17
CA SER A 92 -3.08 -1.90 15.82
C SER A 92 -2.91 -1.44 14.37
N TRP A 93 -4.00 -0.95 13.77
CA TRP A 93 -3.98 -0.46 12.39
C TRP A 93 -3.13 0.80 12.27
N VAL A 94 -2.45 0.93 11.13
CA VAL A 94 -1.79 2.17 10.72
C VAL A 94 -2.18 2.53 9.29
N VAL A 95 -1.92 3.77 8.92
CA VAL A 95 -2.11 4.25 7.53
C VAL A 95 -1.29 3.39 6.57
N GLY A 96 -1.92 2.95 5.48
CA GLY A 96 -1.32 2.05 4.48
C GLY A 96 -1.59 0.56 4.70
N ASP A 97 -2.12 0.13 5.85
CA ASP A 97 -2.54 -1.27 6.04
C ASP A 97 -3.68 -1.63 5.09
N LEU A 98 -3.69 -2.88 4.61
CA LEU A 98 -4.84 -3.47 3.92
C LEU A 98 -5.86 -3.99 4.94
N VAL A 99 -7.13 -3.64 4.74
CA VAL A 99 -8.25 -4.11 5.56
C VAL A 99 -9.21 -4.95 4.73
N PHE A 100 -9.62 -6.08 5.29
CA PHE A 100 -10.37 -7.11 4.58
C PHE A 100 -11.73 -7.36 5.20
N PHE A 101 -12.71 -7.57 4.31
CA PHE A 101 -14.09 -7.77 4.69
C PHE A 101 -14.69 -8.98 3.98
N SER A 102 -15.71 -9.60 4.55
CA SER A 102 -16.43 -10.69 3.92
C SER A 102 -17.20 -10.22 2.69
N GLY A 103 -17.30 -11.10 1.69
CA GLY A 103 -18.09 -10.88 0.49
C GLY A 103 -19.60 -10.95 0.75
N ARG A 104 -20.41 -10.56 -0.26
CA ARG A 104 -21.88 -10.65 -0.18
C ARG A 104 -22.38 -12.08 -0.04
N SER A 105 -21.73 -13.05 -0.67
CA SER A 105 -22.21 -14.42 -0.84
C SER A 105 -21.43 -15.45 -0.02
N GLY A 106 -20.34 -15.06 0.67
CA GLY A 106 -19.35 -15.99 1.23
C GLY A 106 -19.46 -16.27 2.73
N GLY A 107 -20.55 -15.91 3.39
CA GLY A 107 -20.60 -15.98 4.86
C GLY A 107 -19.65 -14.95 5.51
N GLN A 108 -19.60 -14.92 6.85
CA GLN A 108 -18.80 -13.93 7.59
C GLN A 108 -17.28 -14.22 7.60
N THR A 109 -16.85 -15.40 7.16
CA THR A 109 -15.46 -15.86 7.26
C THR A 109 -14.69 -15.79 5.94
N GLN A 110 -15.36 -15.60 4.80
CA GLN A 110 -14.72 -15.66 3.50
C GLN A 110 -14.42 -14.23 2.98
N VAL A 111 -13.14 -13.92 2.83
CA VAL A 111 -12.69 -12.63 2.24
C VAL A 111 -13.28 -12.44 0.85
N GLY A 112 -13.87 -11.28 0.63
CA GLY A 112 -14.47 -10.89 -0.66
C GLY A 112 -14.35 -9.41 -0.96
N HIS A 113 -13.70 -8.64 -0.09
CA HIS A 113 -13.46 -7.21 -0.29
C HIS A 113 -12.19 -6.77 0.45
N VAL A 114 -11.55 -5.71 -0.08
CA VAL A 114 -10.32 -5.13 0.47
C VAL A 114 -10.30 -3.63 0.25
N GLY A 115 -9.65 -2.89 1.16
CA GLY A 115 -9.35 -1.47 1.04
C GLY A 115 -8.05 -1.14 1.76
N ILE A 116 -7.60 0.12 1.65
CA ILE A 116 -6.36 0.67 2.24
C ILE A 116 -6.76 1.63 3.35
N VAL A 117 -6.20 1.48 4.55
CA VAL A 117 -6.40 2.42 5.67
C VAL A 117 -5.82 3.79 5.30
N VAL A 118 -6.62 4.84 5.46
CA VAL A 118 -6.24 6.23 5.15
C VAL A 118 -6.19 7.15 6.37
N SER A 119 -6.82 6.74 7.46
CA SER A 119 -6.73 7.40 8.77
C SER A 119 -7.12 6.43 9.88
N VAL A 120 -6.57 6.63 11.07
CA VAL A 120 -6.88 5.87 12.29
C VAL A 120 -7.27 6.85 13.38
N ASP A 121 -8.37 6.59 14.08
CA ASP A 121 -8.76 7.27 15.32
C ASP A 121 -8.45 6.33 16.49
N GLU A 122 -7.29 6.52 17.10
CA GLU A 122 -6.84 5.68 18.22
C GLU A 122 -7.74 5.80 19.46
N GLN A 123 -8.36 6.97 19.68
CA GLN A 123 -9.24 7.21 20.83
C GLN A 123 -10.55 6.42 20.71
N ARG A 124 -11.07 6.31 19.50
CA ARG A 124 -12.31 5.58 19.20
C ARG A 124 -12.06 4.12 18.82
N GLY A 125 -10.82 3.77 18.48
CA GLY A 125 -10.48 2.44 17.97
C GLY A 125 -11.15 2.14 16.64
N ASP A 126 -11.24 3.12 15.74
CA ASP A 126 -11.80 2.98 14.39
C ASP A 126 -10.84 3.52 13.32
N PHE A 127 -11.17 3.29 12.05
CA PHE A 127 -10.39 3.76 10.92
C PHE A 127 -11.26 4.13 9.73
N GLU A 128 -10.74 4.99 8.86
CA GLU A 128 -11.25 5.22 7.52
C GLU A 128 -10.37 4.48 6.50
N PHE A 129 -10.98 4.01 5.43
CA PHE A 129 -10.28 3.28 4.37
C PHE A 129 -10.80 3.65 2.98
N ILE A 130 -9.89 3.70 2.01
CA ILE A 130 -10.19 3.92 0.61
C ILE A 130 -10.30 2.57 -0.12
N HIS A 131 -11.33 2.42 -0.94
CA HIS A 131 -11.59 1.17 -1.64
C HIS A 131 -12.45 1.38 -2.90
N ALA A 132 -12.45 0.41 -3.82
CA ALA A 132 -13.37 0.41 -4.95
C ALA A 132 -14.71 -0.26 -4.55
N SER A 133 -15.73 0.57 -4.26
CA SER A 133 -17.09 0.13 -3.99
C SER A 133 -17.78 -0.28 -5.28
N SER A 134 -18.46 -1.45 -5.29
CA SER A 134 -19.18 -1.95 -6.47
C SER A 134 -20.34 -1.05 -6.93
N SER A 135 -20.84 -0.18 -6.07
CA SER A 135 -21.97 0.73 -6.37
C SER A 135 -21.56 2.19 -6.54
N ARG A 136 -20.43 2.61 -5.93
CA ARG A 136 -20.03 4.04 -5.87
C ARG A 136 -18.65 4.31 -6.49
N GLY A 137 -17.95 3.29 -6.99
CA GLY A 137 -16.58 3.44 -7.45
C GLY A 137 -15.59 3.61 -6.30
N VAL A 138 -14.45 4.25 -6.55
CA VAL A 138 -13.43 4.49 -5.52
C VAL A 138 -13.90 5.58 -4.56
N ILE A 139 -14.03 5.23 -3.29
CA ILE A 139 -14.50 6.09 -2.21
C ILE A 139 -13.75 5.82 -0.91
N ILE A 140 -13.91 6.73 0.06
CA ILE A 140 -13.54 6.50 1.46
C ILE A 140 -14.79 6.11 2.24
N SER A 141 -14.65 5.10 3.11
CA SER A 141 -15.68 4.63 4.04
C SER A 141 -15.09 4.50 5.44
N ARG A 142 -15.96 4.43 6.46
CA ARG A 142 -15.58 4.22 7.86
C ARG A 142 -15.73 2.77 8.25
N SER A 143 -14.83 2.28 9.08
CA SER A 143 -14.91 0.93 9.67
C SER A 143 -16.18 0.74 10.51
N THR A 144 -16.73 1.83 11.08
CA THR A 144 -17.93 1.86 11.91
C THR A 144 -19.24 1.83 11.11
N GLU A 145 -19.21 2.03 9.79
CA GLU A 145 -20.40 1.84 8.96
C GLU A 145 -20.94 0.42 9.16
N ARG A 146 -22.23 0.28 9.48
CA ARG A 146 -22.87 -1.00 9.79
C ARG A 146 -22.52 -2.13 8.82
N TYR A 147 -22.40 -1.79 7.54
CA TYR A 147 -22.04 -2.75 6.50
C TYR A 147 -20.64 -3.32 6.69
N TYR A 148 -19.63 -2.47 6.97
CA TYR A 148 -18.23 -2.87 7.13
C TYR A 148 -17.94 -3.42 8.51
N ALA A 149 -18.51 -2.82 9.56
CA ALA A 149 -18.36 -3.31 10.93
C ALA A 149 -18.78 -4.78 11.08
N ALA A 150 -19.91 -5.17 10.46
CA ALA A 150 -20.41 -6.53 10.47
C ALA A 150 -19.62 -7.51 9.59
N ARG A 151 -18.72 -7.03 8.73
CA ARG A 151 -17.98 -7.83 7.73
C ARG A 151 -16.48 -7.84 7.89
N TYR A 152 -15.94 -7.11 8.84
CA TYR A 152 -14.50 -7.05 9.07
C TYR A 152 -13.93 -8.44 9.40
N ILE A 153 -12.91 -8.86 8.66
CA ILE A 153 -12.20 -10.15 8.84
C ILE A 153 -10.85 -9.93 9.50
N GLY A 154 -10.07 -8.95 9.04
CA GLY A 154 -8.72 -8.72 9.51
C GLY A 154 -7.98 -7.67 8.70
N ALA A 155 -6.72 -7.46 9.04
CA ALA A 155 -5.84 -6.54 8.32
C ALA A 155 -4.47 -7.16 8.05
N ARG A 156 -3.77 -6.63 7.04
CA ARG A 156 -2.43 -7.03 6.63
C ARG A 156 -1.56 -5.82 6.39
N ARG A 157 -0.32 -5.86 6.85
CA ARG A 157 0.70 -4.84 6.60
C ARG A 157 1.64 -5.32 5.51
N MET A 158 1.66 -4.58 4.40
CA MET A 158 2.49 -4.88 3.24
C MET A 158 3.76 -4.05 3.20
N LEU A 159 3.77 -2.88 3.84
CA LEU A 159 4.91 -1.99 3.90
C LEU A 159 5.61 -2.17 5.25
N PRO A 160 6.96 -2.11 5.29
CA PRO A 160 7.67 -2.09 6.56
C PRO A 160 7.24 -0.86 7.37
N PRO A 161 7.27 -0.92 8.72
CA PRO A 161 7.00 0.23 9.57
C PRO A 161 7.94 1.39 9.20
N PHE A 162 7.37 2.60 9.06
CA PHE A 162 8.15 3.79 8.77
C PHE A 162 9.20 4.06 9.87
N GLY A 163 10.44 4.35 9.50
CA GLY A 163 11.54 4.61 10.43
C GLY A 163 12.26 3.39 10.98
N VAL A 164 11.79 2.17 10.67
CA VAL A 164 12.59 0.96 10.89
C VAL A 164 13.54 0.83 9.69
N PRO A 165 14.88 0.69 9.90
CA PRO A 165 15.80 0.41 8.81
C PRO A 165 15.26 -0.77 8.01
N ASN A 166 15.24 -0.63 6.68
CA ASN A 166 14.85 -1.71 5.80
C ASN A 166 15.84 -2.87 6.02
N ILE A 167 15.47 -3.79 6.93
CA ILE A 167 16.23 -5.02 7.10
C ILE A 167 16.09 -5.73 5.77
N GLU A 168 17.22 -5.95 5.09
CA GLU A 168 17.23 -6.67 3.82
C GLU A 168 16.35 -7.91 3.92
N PRO A 169 15.52 -8.19 2.91
CA PRO A 169 14.59 -9.32 2.97
C PRO A 169 15.23 -10.65 3.39
N SER A 170 16.55 -10.80 3.17
CA SER A 170 17.34 -11.96 3.60
C SER A 170 17.55 -12.03 5.12
N GLU A 171 17.47 -10.90 5.84
CA GLU A 171 17.86 -10.82 7.26
C GLU A 171 16.67 -10.91 8.22
N ARG A 172 15.43 -10.67 7.75
CA ARG A 172 14.25 -10.82 8.60
C ARG A 172 13.72 -12.26 8.64
N PRO A 173 13.18 -12.72 9.77
CA PRO A 173 12.53 -14.02 9.83
C PRO A 173 11.39 -14.13 8.80
N LEU A 174 11.29 -15.26 8.11
CA LEU A 174 10.20 -15.51 7.17
C LEU A 174 8.85 -15.58 7.91
N THR A 175 7.85 -14.88 7.42
CA THR A 175 6.46 -15.08 7.85
C THR A 175 5.96 -16.48 7.47
N THR A 176 4.87 -16.93 8.08
CA THR A 176 4.29 -18.24 7.74
C THR A 176 3.93 -18.34 6.26
N HIS A 177 3.41 -17.25 5.66
CA HIS A 177 3.10 -17.21 4.23
C HIS A 177 4.36 -17.31 3.37
N GLU A 178 5.39 -16.53 3.69
CA GLU A 178 6.66 -16.56 2.95
C GLU A 178 7.39 -17.89 3.04
N LYS A 179 7.21 -18.64 4.12
CA LYS A 179 7.73 -20.01 4.24
C LYS A 179 7.07 -20.98 3.26
N ILE A 180 5.81 -20.72 2.88
CA ILE A 180 5.02 -21.59 2.00
C ILE A 180 5.13 -21.15 0.53
N PHE A 181 5.06 -19.86 0.25
CA PHE A 181 4.91 -19.28 -1.09
C PHE A 181 6.07 -18.40 -1.56
N GLY A 182 7.12 -18.25 -0.74
CA GLY A 182 8.25 -17.37 -1.02
C GLY A 182 8.00 -15.92 -0.60
N ARG A 183 9.04 -15.11 -0.67
CA ARG A 183 9.01 -13.68 -0.32
C ARG A 183 8.42 -12.83 -1.43
N LEU A 184 7.70 -11.76 -1.05
CA LEU A 184 7.34 -10.70 -1.98
C LEU A 184 8.61 -9.92 -2.39
N GLU A 185 8.83 -9.80 -3.69
CA GLU A 185 9.92 -9.00 -4.22
C GLU A 185 9.43 -7.57 -4.50
N PHE A 186 10.09 -6.58 -3.89
CA PHE A 186 9.89 -5.17 -4.18
C PHE A 186 10.80 -4.77 -5.35
N HIS A 187 10.20 -4.43 -6.48
CA HIS A 187 10.93 -3.90 -7.63
C HIS A 187 10.62 -2.40 -7.76
N PRO A 188 11.62 -1.51 -7.63
CA PRO A 188 11.39 -0.09 -7.87
C PRO A 188 10.99 0.10 -9.34
N ILE A 189 9.88 0.80 -9.56
CA ILE A 189 9.49 1.22 -10.90
C ILE A 189 10.28 2.50 -11.21
N PRO A 190 10.98 2.58 -12.36
CA PRO A 190 11.60 3.84 -12.79
C PRO A 190 10.53 4.94 -12.90
N ASP A 191 10.89 6.18 -12.58
CA ASP A 191 10.05 7.40 -12.51
C ASP A 191 9.31 7.81 -13.82
N LEU A 192 9.00 6.88 -14.71
CA LEU A 192 8.58 7.18 -16.08
C LEU A 192 7.07 7.24 -16.31
N ILE A 193 6.23 7.11 -15.28
CA ILE A 193 4.77 7.23 -15.47
C ILE A 193 4.22 8.41 -14.67
N GLN A 194 4.27 9.59 -15.28
CA GLN A 194 3.54 10.76 -14.80
C GLN A 194 2.04 10.53 -14.93
N PRO A 195 1.22 10.73 -13.87
CA PRO A 195 -0.22 10.43 -13.90
C PRO A 195 -1.04 11.31 -14.85
N HIS A 196 -0.44 12.34 -15.44
CA HIS A 196 -1.14 13.38 -16.23
C HIS A 196 -1.23 13.10 -17.74
N GLN A 197 -0.72 11.99 -18.23
CA GLN A 197 -0.67 11.73 -19.70
C GLN A 197 -1.88 11.00 -20.27
N PHE A 198 -2.91 10.70 -19.49
CA PHE A 198 -4.13 10.12 -20.02
C PHE A 198 -5.25 11.15 -20.06
N PRO A 199 -5.70 11.62 -21.24
CA PRO A 199 -6.86 12.50 -21.36
C PRO A 199 -8.09 11.78 -20.78
N ILE A 200 -8.76 12.44 -19.84
CA ILE A 200 -10.05 11.98 -19.31
C ILE A 200 -11.09 12.19 -20.40
N GLU A 201 -11.38 11.15 -21.18
CA GLU A 201 -12.46 11.18 -22.16
C GLU A 201 -13.80 11.24 -21.41
N LYS A 202 -14.54 12.35 -21.59
CA LYS A 202 -15.87 12.54 -20.97
C LYS A 202 -16.83 11.44 -21.45
N PRO A 203 -17.67 10.85 -20.57
CA PRO A 203 -18.59 9.78 -20.95
C PRO A 203 -19.61 10.31 -21.98
N ARG A 204 -19.68 9.64 -23.13
CA ARG A 204 -20.69 9.90 -24.17
C ARG A 204 -22.09 9.67 -23.57
N LYS A 205 -22.94 10.70 -23.60
CA LYS A 205 -24.35 10.59 -23.22
C LYS A 205 -25.04 9.55 -24.13
N ARG A 206 -25.52 8.47 -23.56
CA ARG A 206 -26.38 7.51 -24.27
C ARG A 206 -27.67 8.24 -24.67
N ARG A 207 -27.92 8.41 -25.95
CA ARG A 207 -29.25 8.77 -26.48
C ARG A 207 -30.20 7.63 -26.16
N ARG A 208 -31.25 7.92 -25.37
CA ARG A 208 -32.39 7.05 -25.26
C ARG A 208 -33.15 7.09 -26.60
N LYS A 209 -33.42 5.92 -27.19
CA LYS A 209 -34.50 5.67 -28.13
C LYS A 209 -35.66 5.10 -27.37
#